data_5ff75648f0d51cc63ba28793061ff5f2
#
_entry.id   5ff75648f0d51cc63ba28793061ff5f2
#
_cell.length_a   1.000
_cell.length_b   1.000
_cell.length_c   1.000
_cell.angle_alpha   90.00
_cell.angle_beta   90.00
_cell.angle_gamma   90.00
#
_symmetry.space_group_name_H-M   'P 1'
#
loop_
_entity.id
_entity.type
_entity.pdbx_description
1 polymer ?
#
loop_
_entity_poly.entity_id
_entity_poly.type
_entity_poly.pdbx_seq_one_letter_code
_entity_poly.pdbx_strand_id
1 'polypeptide(L)'
;VVFGVTDHGGAPTKQQMSVINRLSAECKDYDVSYGTVSGFFGDVKPEISVCDELQTRYLGPYCNYTPVKQDNRRAETALLNCEAASVIAYNLIDREYPQAEIKQCWKDVMFNQFHDILGGTCISSAYRDACFAKKYRDQWK
;
A
#
# COMPACT_ATOMS: atom_id res chain seq x y z
N VAL A 1 -17.04 5.59 13.67
CA VAL A 1 -17.47 4.68 12.57
C VAL A 1 -16.83 5.12 11.28
N VAL A 2 -16.19 4.19 10.57
CA VAL A 2 -15.70 4.44 9.21
C VAL A 2 -16.87 4.26 8.24
N PHE A 3 -17.05 5.19 7.30
CA PHE A 3 -18.14 5.17 6.34
C PHE A 3 -17.69 5.57 4.94
N GLY A 4 -18.41 5.10 3.94
CA GLY A 4 -18.15 5.33 2.51
C GLY A 4 -18.98 4.39 1.66
N VAL A 5 -18.71 4.34 0.35
CA VAL A 5 -19.38 3.46 -0.61
C VAL A 5 -18.43 2.35 -1.00
N THR A 6 -18.92 1.12 -0.99
CA THR A 6 -18.21 -0.10 -1.34
C THR A 6 -17.04 -0.45 -0.41
N ASP A 7 -16.60 -1.68 -0.47
CA ASP A 7 -15.43 -2.22 0.21
C ASP A 7 -14.09 -1.93 -0.52
N HIS A 8 -14.15 -1.21 -1.64
CA HIS A 8 -13.00 -0.80 -2.45
C HIS A 8 -12.52 0.63 -2.19
N GLY A 9 -12.86 1.21 -1.03
CA GLY A 9 -12.40 2.54 -0.65
C GLY A 9 -13.11 3.69 -1.37
N GLY A 10 -14.37 3.52 -1.69
CA GLY A 10 -15.20 4.60 -2.24
C GLY A 10 -15.41 5.73 -1.24
N ALA A 11 -15.42 6.96 -1.73
CA ALA A 11 -15.68 8.13 -0.91
C ALA A 11 -17.14 8.19 -0.43
N PRO A 12 -17.46 8.92 0.64
CA PRO A 12 -18.82 9.19 1.07
C PRO A 12 -19.64 9.88 -0.02
N THR A 13 -20.91 9.49 -0.14
CA THR A 13 -21.84 10.18 -1.04
C THR A 13 -22.33 11.50 -0.44
N LYS A 14 -22.79 12.43 -1.29
CA LYS A 14 -23.44 13.65 -0.84
C LYS A 14 -24.62 13.38 0.08
N GLN A 15 -25.38 12.30 -0.18
CA GLN A 15 -26.51 11.89 0.65
C GLN A 15 -26.05 11.46 2.04
N GLN A 16 -25.00 10.64 2.16
CA GLN A 16 -24.42 10.25 3.45
C GLN A 16 -23.93 11.48 4.23
N MET A 17 -23.23 12.40 3.57
CA MET A 17 -22.78 13.64 4.19
C MET A 17 -23.96 14.49 4.70
N SER A 18 -25.03 14.61 3.91
CA SER A 18 -26.24 15.34 4.31
C SER A 18 -26.92 14.70 5.54
N VAL A 19 -26.98 13.37 5.61
CA VAL A 19 -27.53 12.67 6.78
C VAL A 19 -26.69 12.92 8.03
N ILE A 20 -25.36 12.86 7.92
CA ILE A 20 -24.46 13.11 9.04
C ILE A 20 -24.60 14.57 9.53
N ASN A 21 -24.63 15.53 8.63
CA ASN A 21 -24.82 16.95 9.00
C ASN A 21 -26.15 17.18 9.72
N ARG A 22 -27.22 16.52 9.27
CA ARG A 22 -28.51 16.58 9.93
C ARG A 22 -28.46 15.95 11.32
N LEU A 23 -27.87 14.77 11.46
CA LEU A 23 -27.70 14.11 12.76
C LEU A 23 -26.87 14.95 13.72
N SER A 24 -25.80 15.57 13.25
CA SER A 24 -24.98 16.48 14.05
C SER A 24 -25.77 17.69 14.59
N ALA A 25 -26.77 18.17 13.82
CA ALA A 25 -27.59 19.31 14.22
C ALA A 25 -28.79 18.94 15.13
N GLU A 26 -29.39 17.78 14.91
CA GLU A 26 -30.67 17.39 15.49
C GLU A 26 -30.54 16.38 16.63
N CYS A 27 -29.46 15.58 16.67
CA CYS A 27 -29.28 14.54 17.67
C CYS A 27 -28.91 15.15 19.03
N LYS A 28 -29.68 14.83 20.05
CA LYS A 28 -29.44 15.28 21.43
C LYS A 28 -28.83 14.21 22.32
N ASP A 29 -28.91 12.97 21.90
CA ASP A 29 -28.48 11.81 22.69
C ASP A 29 -27.02 11.44 22.42
N TYR A 30 -26.47 11.89 21.29
CA TYR A 30 -25.10 11.59 20.86
C TYR A 30 -24.47 12.84 20.21
N ASP A 31 -23.20 13.04 20.48
CA ASP A 31 -22.38 14.00 19.75
C ASP A 31 -21.90 13.37 18.43
N VAL A 32 -22.34 13.92 17.31
CA VAL A 32 -22.04 13.43 15.98
C VAL A 32 -21.16 14.44 15.26
N SER A 33 -19.91 14.09 15.02
CA SER A 33 -18.95 14.95 14.35
C SER A 33 -18.08 14.19 13.36
N TYR A 34 -17.49 14.88 12.41
CA TYR A 34 -16.45 14.31 11.55
C TYR A 34 -15.14 14.21 12.32
N GLY A 35 -14.43 13.13 12.11
CA GLY A 35 -13.13 12.91 12.74
C GLY A 35 -12.12 12.26 11.78
N THR A 36 -10.90 12.19 12.24
CA THR A 36 -9.83 11.43 11.60
C THR A 36 -9.56 10.14 12.35
N VAL A 37 -8.97 9.16 11.68
CA VAL A 37 -8.53 7.91 12.32
C VAL A 37 -7.55 8.19 13.46
N SER A 38 -6.60 9.10 13.25
CA SER A 38 -5.63 9.49 14.28
C SER A 38 -6.30 10.16 15.49
N GLY A 39 -7.30 11.03 15.25
CA GLY A 39 -8.08 11.66 16.33
C GLY A 39 -8.82 10.60 17.17
N PHE A 40 -9.50 9.67 16.51
CA PHE A 40 -10.19 8.58 17.18
C PHE A 40 -9.25 7.76 18.08
N PHE A 41 -8.09 7.33 17.56
CA PHE A 41 -7.13 6.57 18.35
C PHE A 41 -6.38 7.41 19.41
N GLY A 42 -6.40 8.74 19.28
CA GLY A 42 -5.92 9.64 20.33
C GLY A 42 -6.83 9.68 21.56
N ASP A 43 -8.14 9.57 21.33
CA ASP A 43 -9.15 9.67 22.39
C ASP A 43 -9.52 8.31 23.00
N VAL A 44 -9.40 7.22 22.25
CA VAL A 44 -9.76 5.87 22.66
C VAL A 44 -8.59 5.15 23.30
N LYS A 45 -8.77 4.68 24.53
CA LYS A 45 -7.82 3.77 25.19
C LYS A 45 -8.26 2.34 24.95
N PRO A 46 -7.47 1.51 24.25
CA PRO A 46 -7.84 0.10 24.03
C PRO A 46 -7.80 -0.67 25.36
N GLU A 47 -8.86 -1.40 25.64
CA GLU A 47 -8.95 -2.24 26.84
C GLU A 47 -8.58 -3.70 26.57
N ILE A 48 -8.58 -4.10 25.31
CA ILE A 48 -8.31 -5.48 24.88
C ILE A 48 -7.10 -5.47 23.96
N SER A 49 -6.15 -6.32 24.23
CA SER A 49 -5.00 -6.61 23.36
C SER A 49 -5.19 -8.01 22.76
N VAL A 50 -5.11 -8.08 21.42
CA VAL A 50 -5.16 -9.33 20.66
C VAL A 50 -3.80 -9.55 20.02
N CYS A 51 -3.20 -10.72 20.30
CA CYS A 51 -1.93 -11.13 19.72
C CYS A 51 -2.16 -12.47 18.99
N ASP A 52 -2.77 -12.39 17.82
CA ASP A 52 -3.13 -13.55 17.00
C ASP A 52 -3.14 -13.16 15.53
N GLU A 53 -3.30 -14.15 14.63
CA GLU A 53 -3.51 -13.92 13.21
C GLU A 53 -4.87 -13.25 12.99
N LEU A 54 -4.85 -12.01 12.52
CA LEU A 54 -6.07 -11.20 12.33
C LEU A 54 -6.71 -11.41 10.96
N GLN A 55 -6.03 -12.07 10.04
CA GLN A 55 -6.56 -12.31 8.71
C GLN A 55 -7.45 -13.53 8.67
N THR A 56 -8.75 -13.31 8.66
CA THR A 56 -9.77 -14.37 8.65
C THR A 56 -10.39 -14.62 7.29
N ARG A 57 -10.08 -13.77 6.28
CA ARG A 57 -10.69 -13.83 4.93
C ARG A 57 -9.65 -13.57 3.84
N TYR A 58 -9.98 -14.01 2.61
CA TYR A 58 -9.19 -13.76 1.40
C TYR A 58 -7.74 -14.28 1.45
N LEU A 59 -7.52 -15.42 2.08
CA LEU A 59 -6.20 -16.04 2.19
C LEU A 59 -5.68 -16.57 0.84
N GLY A 60 -6.59 -16.93 -0.08
CA GLY A 60 -6.25 -17.48 -1.39
C GLY A 60 -5.32 -16.62 -2.24
N PRO A 61 -5.50 -15.29 -2.33
CA PRO A 61 -4.62 -14.42 -3.12
C PRO A 61 -3.14 -14.51 -2.75
N TYR A 62 -2.81 -14.78 -1.49
CA TYR A 62 -1.42 -14.90 -1.05
C TYR A 62 -0.69 -16.10 -1.65
N CYS A 63 -1.42 -17.13 -2.07
CA CYS A 63 -0.88 -18.32 -2.71
C CYS A 63 -0.89 -18.25 -4.24
N ASN A 64 -1.59 -17.26 -4.82
CA ASN A 64 -1.72 -17.13 -6.26
C ASN A 64 -0.47 -16.49 -6.88
N TYR A 65 -0.19 -16.90 -8.12
CA TYR A 65 0.83 -16.34 -9.01
C TYR A 65 2.15 -16.00 -8.28
N THR A 66 2.77 -16.99 -7.71
CA THR A 66 4.04 -16.89 -6.98
C THR A 66 5.14 -16.07 -7.68
N PRO A 67 5.28 -16.07 -9.04
CA PRO A 67 6.33 -15.29 -9.71
C PRO A 67 6.28 -13.80 -9.37
N VAL A 68 5.11 -13.16 -9.33
CA VAL A 68 5.03 -11.72 -9.03
C VAL A 68 5.51 -11.41 -7.61
N LYS A 69 5.24 -12.30 -6.65
CA LYS A 69 5.69 -12.15 -5.26
C LYS A 69 7.20 -12.32 -5.11
N GLN A 70 7.76 -13.31 -5.83
CA GLN A 70 9.20 -13.52 -5.86
C GLN A 70 9.92 -12.35 -6.52
N ASP A 71 9.41 -11.85 -7.65
CA ASP A 71 10.00 -10.72 -8.35
C ASP A 71 9.89 -9.42 -7.55
N ASN A 72 8.78 -9.21 -6.84
CA ASN A 72 8.65 -8.09 -5.90
C ASN A 72 9.75 -8.15 -4.82
N ARG A 73 9.91 -9.30 -4.15
CA ARG A 73 10.95 -9.46 -3.12
C ARG A 73 12.37 -9.29 -3.66
N ARG A 74 12.63 -9.79 -4.86
CA ARG A 74 13.93 -9.59 -5.53
C ARG A 74 14.20 -8.13 -5.83
N ALA A 75 13.17 -7.41 -6.34
CA ALA A 75 13.29 -5.99 -6.65
C ALA A 75 13.53 -5.14 -5.39
N GLU A 76 12.79 -5.37 -4.32
CA GLU A 76 13.00 -4.70 -3.04
C GLU A 76 14.44 -4.93 -2.52
N THR A 77 14.89 -6.18 -2.50
CA THR A 77 16.24 -6.52 -2.05
C THR A 77 17.31 -5.86 -2.92
N ALA A 78 17.14 -5.88 -4.24
CA ALA A 78 18.09 -5.25 -5.16
C ALA A 78 18.16 -3.74 -4.96
N LEU A 79 17.03 -3.07 -4.74
CA LEU A 79 16.99 -1.63 -4.49
C LEU A 79 17.65 -1.24 -3.16
N LEU A 80 17.37 -1.98 -2.08
CA LEU A 80 18.04 -1.75 -0.79
C LEU A 80 19.56 -1.93 -0.90
N ASN A 81 20.02 -2.96 -1.62
CA ASN A 81 21.43 -3.17 -1.88
C ASN A 81 22.04 -2.04 -2.75
N CYS A 82 21.27 -1.57 -3.76
CA CYS A 82 21.71 -0.46 -4.61
C CYS A 82 21.85 0.85 -3.81
N GLU A 83 20.91 1.16 -2.93
CA GLU A 83 20.99 2.30 -2.02
C GLU A 83 22.24 2.21 -1.14
N ALA A 84 22.45 1.07 -0.49
CA ALA A 84 23.60 0.87 0.38
C ALA A 84 24.93 1.00 -0.39
N ALA A 85 25.03 0.36 -1.57
CA ALA A 85 26.21 0.46 -2.41
C ALA A 85 26.45 1.88 -2.92
N SER A 86 25.38 2.61 -3.26
CA SER A 86 25.47 4.00 -3.70
C SER A 86 25.97 4.94 -2.61
N VAL A 87 25.53 4.74 -1.36
CA VAL A 87 26.03 5.48 -0.19
C VAL A 87 27.51 5.17 0.05
N ILE A 88 27.92 3.91 -0.06
CA ILE A 88 29.32 3.52 0.08
C ILE A 88 30.18 4.18 -1.02
N ALA A 89 29.73 4.13 -2.28
CA ALA A 89 30.44 4.73 -3.40
C ALA A 89 30.54 6.27 -3.28
N TYR A 90 29.49 6.91 -2.80
CA TYR A 90 29.50 8.35 -2.51
C TYR A 90 30.59 8.70 -1.49
N ASN A 91 30.67 7.95 -0.38
CA ASN A 91 31.62 8.25 0.70
C ASN A 91 33.07 7.85 0.40
N LEU A 92 33.31 6.79 -0.40
CA LEU A 92 34.65 6.26 -0.61
C LEU A 92 35.33 6.77 -1.88
N ILE A 93 34.55 7.03 -2.92
CA ILE A 93 35.09 7.39 -4.25
C ILE A 93 34.42 8.62 -4.85
N ASP A 94 33.70 9.39 -4.04
CA ASP A 94 33.02 10.65 -4.42
C ASP A 94 32.10 10.49 -5.65
N ARG A 95 31.44 9.33 -5.76
CA ARG A 95 30.49 9.07 -6.84
C ARG A 95 29.12 9.63 -6.48
N GLU A 96 28.54 10.43 -7.36
CA GLU A 96 27.21 11.00 -7.16
C GLU A 96 26.15 9.90 -6.87
N TYR A 97 25.30 10.17 -5.86
CA TYR A 97 24.21 9.26 -5.49
C TYR A 97 23.08 9.35 -6.53
N PRO A 98 22.68 8.22 -7.17
CA PRO A 98 21.72 8.21 -8.27
C PRO A 98 20.26 8.28 -7.74
N GLN A 99 19.93 9.40 -7.10
CA GLN A 99 18.65 9.57 -6.39
C GLN A 99 17.43 9.49 -7.31
N ALA A 100 17.51 10.07 -8.51
CA ALA A 100 16.40 10.10 -9.44
C ALA A 100 16.06 8.71 -9.97
N GLU A 101 17.08 7.93 -10.30
CA GLU A 101 16.96 6.55 -10.80
C GLU A 101 16.42 5.63 -9.71
N ILE A 102 16.97 5.68 -8.51
CA ILE A 102 16.53 4.87 -7.37
C ILE A 102 15.07 5.22 -7.03
N LYS A 103 14.74 6.51 -6.98
CA LYS A 103 13.36 6.95 -6.73
C LYS A 103 12.39 6.44 -7.80
N GLN A 104 12.79 6.45 -9.08
CA GLN A 104 11.93 5.91 -10.14
C GLN A 104 11.76 4.40 -10.01
N CYS A 105 12.83 3.67 -9.70
CA CYS A 105 12.75 2.23 -9.46
C CYS A 105 11.83 1.88 -8.28
N TRP A 106 11.89 2.63 -7.19
CA TRP A 106 10.95 2.45 -6.07
C TRP A 106 9.50 2.70 -6.47
N LYS A 107 9.23 3.71 -7.30
CA LYS A 107 7.87 3.95 -7.82
C LYS A 107 7.36 2.78 -8.66
N ASP A 108 8.24 2.20 -9.50
CA ASP A 108 7.89 1.04 -10.33
C ASP A 108 7.59 -0.20 -9.46
N VAL A 109 8.35 -0.42 -8.39
CA VAL A 109 8.08 -1.49 -7.40
C VAL A 109 6.75 -1.25 -6.70
N MET A 110 6.53 -0.05 -6.16
CA MET A 110 5.30 0.29 -5.45
C MET A 110 4.06 0.20 -6.33
N PHE A 111 4.17 0.56 -7.61
CA PHE A 111 3.07 0.38 -8.56
C PHE A 111 2.63 -1.09 -8.66
N ASN A 112 3.59 -2.00 -8.72
CA ASN A 112 3.31 -3.44 -8.79
C ASN A 112 2.86 -4.05 -7.45
N GLN A 113 2.98 -3.33 -6.35
CA GLN A 113 2.42 -3.71 -5.05
C GLN A 113 0.92 -3.42 -4.92
N PHE A 114 0.30 -2.87 -5.96
CA PHE A 114 -1.15 -2.70 -6.00
C PHE A 114 -1.85 -4.04 -5.68
N HIS A 115 -2.91 -3.98 -4.88
CA HIS A 115 -3.53 -5.17 -4.30
C HIS A 115 -4.02 -6.20 -5.33
N ASP A 116 -4.42 -5.76 -6.53
CA ASP A 116 -4.83 -6.70 -7.60
C ASP A 116 -3.63 -7.31 -8.32
N ILE A 117 -2.49 -6.62 -8.38
CA ILE A 117 -1.26 -7.14 -9.01
C ILE A 117 -0.54 -8.10 -8.05
N LEU A 118 -0.12 -7.60 -6.89
CA LEU A 118 0.67 -8.38 -5.93
C LEU A 118 -0.11 -9.56 -5.36
N GLY A 119 -1.42 -9.42 -5.21
CA GLY A 119 -2.32 -10.50 -4.80
C GLY A 119 -2.37 -11.69 -5.76
N GLY A 120 -1.96 -11.52 -7.01
CA GLY A 120 -1.98 -12.59 -8.00
C GLY A 120 -3.34 -12.80 -8.65
N THR A 121 -4.23 -11.81 -8.62
CA THR A 121 -5.62 -11.92 -9.06
C THR A 121 -5.91 -11.22 -10.39
N CYS A 122 -4.90 -10.61 -11.01
CA CYS A 122 -5.02 -10.00 -12.33
C CYS A 122 -5.16 -11.03 -13.46
N ILE A 123 -5.67 -10.57 -14.61
CA ILE A 123 -5.64 -11.33 -15.84
C ILE A 123 -4.20 -11.47 -16.37
N SER A 124 -3.94 -12.52 -17.16
CA SER A 124 -2.59 -12.83 -17.65
C SER A 124 -1.92 -11.71 -18.46
N SER A 125 -2.70 -10.89 -19.17
CA SER A 125 -2.16 -9.72 -19.88
C SER A 125 -1.58 -8.68 -18.94
N ALA A 126 -2.23 -8.40 -17.81
CA ALA A 126 -1.75 -7.46 -16.82
C ALA A 126 -0.38 -7.86 -16.23
N TYR A 127 -0.13 -9.16 -16.04
CA TYR A 127 1.18 -9.65 -15.59
C TYR A 127 2.28 -9.57 -16.65
N ARG A 128 1.92 -9.55 -17.93
CA ARG A 128 2.91 -9.28 -19.00
C ARG A 128 3.31 -7.82 -19.05
N ASP A 129 2.40 -6.92 -18.70
CA ASP A 129 2.58 -5.47 -18.70
C ASP A 129 3.13 -4.98 -17.34
N ALA A 130 2.73 -5.60 -16.24
CA ALA A 130 3.26 -5.36 -14.88
C ALA A 130 4.69 -5.91 -14.77
N CYS A 131 5.59 -5.30 -15.49
CA CYS A 131 6.88 -5.87 -15.79
C CYS A 131 7.94 -5.56 -14.74
N PHE A 132 7.94 -6.24 -13.58
CA PHE A 132 9.18 -6.41 -12.83
C PHE A 132 10.23 -7.18 -13.64
N ALA A 133 9.78 -8.14 -14.45
CA ALA A 133 10.67 -9.11 -15.06
C ALA A 133 11.36 -8.63 -16.32
N LYS A 134 10.74 -7.79 -17.15
CA LYS A 134 11.30 -7.44 -18.45
C LYS A 134 12.26 -6.26 -18.39
N LYS A 135 11.86 -5.20 -17.71
CA LYS A 135 12.66 -3.96 -17.63
C LYS A 135 13.96 -4.16 -16.85
N TYR A 136 13.94 -4.97 -15.78
CA TYR A 136 15.12 -5.22 -14.96
C TYR A 136 15.95 -6.40 -15.41
N ARG A 137 15.35 -7.45 -15.98
CA ARG A 137 16.07 -8.60 -16.53
C ARG A 137 16.93 -8.22 -17.75
N ASP A 138 16.47 -7.29 -18.57
CA ASP A 138 17.18 -6.85 -19.78
C ASP A 138 18.28 -5.80 -19.49
N GLN A 139 18.26 -5.18 -18.31
CA GLN A 139 19.29 -4.24 -17.85
C GLN A 139 20.48 -4.91 -17.13
N TRP A 140 20.35 -6.19 -16.73
CA TRP A 140 21.38 -6.93 -16.00
C TRP A 140 22.04 -8.04 -16.83
N LYS A 141 21.81 -8.04 -18.13
CA LYS A 141 22.59 -8.81 -19.12
C LYS A 141 23.72 -7.96 -19.71
#